data_4e2bb140e88345332830e0be9cbaebf6
#
_entry.id   4e2bb140e88345332830e0be9cbaebf6
#
_cell.length_a   1.000
_cell.length_b   1.000
_cell.length_c   1.000
_cell.angle_alpha   90.00
_cell.angle_beta   90.00
_cell.angle_gamma   90.00
#
_symmetry.space_group_name_H-M   'P 1'
#
loop_
_entity.id
_entity.type
_entity.pdbx_description
1 polymer ?
#
loop_
_entity_poly.entity_id
_entity_poly.type
_entity_poly.pdbx_seq_one_letter_code
_entity_poly.pdbx_strand_id
1 'polypeptide(L)'
;MSLRTQTRERNVESKAWSGSPLKVPEGARFLIVCDDNSDTDRLKVILHEAGFVSEWAKSITEGCEAAKSGRFQVVVSSPRMRDGSWRRLTDIANHYDLGFEVVLWARSFDLLEWTEALKDGAFDVLDAMCEQPKAVESTKRALWAAYLKGAGPDQRAANPQRAA
;
A
#
# COMPACT_ATOMS: atom_id res chain seq x y z
N MET A 1 28.36 -9.40 28.75
CA MET A 1 28.76 -8.19 28.02
C MET A 1 28.37 -8.21 26.57
N SER A 2 28.60 -9.25 25.81
CA SER A 2 28.20 -9.36 24.42
C SER A 2 26.67 -9.29 24.23
N LEU A 3 25.91 -9.83 25.19
CA LEU A 3 24.43 -9.80 25.17
C LEU A 3 23.88 -8.37 25.27
N ARG A 4 24.51 -7.50 26.03
CA ARG A 4 24.09 -6.10 26.13
C ARG A 4 24.31 -5.35 24.83
N THR A 5 25.41 -5.59 24.16
CA THR A 5 25.73 -4.96 22.89
C THR A 5 24.77 -5.39 21.80
N GLN A 6 24.47 -6.69 21.73
CA GLN A 6 23.51 -7.23 20.76
C GLN A 6 22.09 -6.68 20.98
N THR A 7 21.67 -6.55 22.24
CA THR A 7 20.36 -5.99 22.57
C THR A 7 20.30 -4.52 22.16
N ARG A 8 21.37 -3.80 22.36
CA ARG A 8 21.46 -2.39 22.00
C ARG A 8 21.40 -2.18 20.49
N GLU A 9 22.10 -3.01 19.75
CA GLU A 9 22.07 -2.99 18.29
C GLU A 9 20.67 -3.31 17.75
N ARG A 10 20.01 -4.31 18.31
CA ARG A 10 18.64 -4.64 17.93
C ARG A 10 17.67 -3.50 18.22
N ASN A 11 17.83 -2.80 19.31
CA ASN A 11 17.00 -1.66 19.65
C ASN A 11 17.22 -0.50 18.66
N VAL A 12 18.44 -0.27 18.24
CA VAL A 12 18.74 0.76 17.24
C VAL A 12 18.17 0.37 15.89
N GLU A 13 18.29 -0.87 15.47
CA GLU A 13 17.71 -1.37 14.25
C GLU A 13 16.16 -1.30 14.29
N SER A 14 15.57 -1.68 15.41
CA SER A 14 14.13 -1.59 15.60
C SER A 14 13.63 -0.16 15.50
N LYS A 15 14.36 0.79 16.06
CA LYS A 15 14.03 2.21 15.92
C LYS A 15 14.19 2.70 14.49
N ALA A 16 15.20 2.22 13.78
CA ALA A 16 15.42 2.55 12.37
C ALA A 16 14.28 2.04 11.50
N TRP A 17 13.74 0.87 11.82
CA TRP A 17 12.61 0.28 11.10
C TRP A 17 11.27 0.88 11.50
N SER A 18 11.08 1.22 12.76
CA SER A 18 9.77 1.64 13.27
C SER A 18 9.47 3.11 13.07
N GLY A 19 10.38 3.88 12.52
CA GLY A 19 9.89 5.14 12.14
C GLY A 19 10.79 6.33 11.98
N SER A 20 11.90 6.41 12.63
CA SER A 20 12.59 7.68 12.61
C SER A 20 13.25 8.03 11.27
N PRO A 21 13.97 7.12 10.59
CA PRO A 21 14.44 7.40 9.24
C PRO A 21 13.40 7.15 8.17
N LEU A 22 12.29 6.48 8.51
CA LEU A 22 11.21 6.19 7.58
C LEU A 22 10.08 7.20 7.73
N LYS A 23 10.42 8.47 7.70
CA LYS A 23 9.41 9.51 7.67
C LYS A 23 8.58 9.35 6.40
N VAL A 24 7.27 9.40 6.55
CA VAL A 24 6.38 9.41 5.41
C VAL A 24 6.65 10.68 4.63
N PRO A 25 7.04 10.59 3.36
CA PRO A 25 7.23 11.77 2.56
C PRO A 25 5.93 12.54 2.41
N GLU A 26 6.02 13.85 2.44
CA GLU A 26 4.86 14.70 2.20
C GLU A 26 4.27 14.41 0.82
N GLY A 27 2.96 14.44 0.72
CA GLY A 27 2.25 14.19 -0.52
C GLY A 27 2.00 12.72 -0.83
N ALA A 28 2.34 11.80 0.07
CA ALA A 28 2.01 10.39 -0.12
C ALA A 28 0.49 10.19 -0.11
N ARG A 29 -0.02 9.54 -1.16
CA ARG A 29 -1.45 9.34 -1.36
C ARG A 29 -1.78 7.87 -1.51
N PHE A 30 -2.83 7.47 -0.82
CA PHE A 30 -3.36 6.10 -0.83
C PHE A 30 -4.72 6.10 -1.52
N LEU A 31 -4.98 5.08 -2.31
CA LEU A 31 -6.29 4.84 -2.88
C LEU A 31 -6.89 3.62 -2.21
N ILE A 32 -8.11 3.76 -1.70
CA ILE A 32 -8.86 2.64 -1.13
C ILE A 32 -9.89 2.20 -2.17
N VAL A 33 -9.82 0.93 -2.58
CA VAL A 33 -10.77 0.35 -3.54
C VAL A 33 -11.59 -0.71 -2.81
N CYS A 34 -12.77 -0.34 -2.39
CA CYS A 34 -13.61 -1.16 -1.52
C CYS A 34 -15.07 -0.70 -1.63
N ASP A 35 -16.02 -1.64 -1.66
CA ASP A 35 -17.44 -1.34 -1.70
C ASP A 35 -18.12 -1.44 -0.34
N ASP A 36 -17.41 -1.92 0.69
CA ASP A 36 -17.95 -2.00 2.05
C ASP A 36 -17.64 -0.70 2.81
N ASN A 37 -18.69 -0.02 3.25
CA ASN A 37 -18.55 1.26 3.94
C ASN A 37 -17.81 1.15 5.26
N SER A 38 -18.06 0.09 6.03
CA SER A 38 -17.38 -0.12 7.32
C SER A 38 -15.89 -0.32 7.16
N ASP A 39 -15.49 -1.16 6.20
CA ASP A 39 -14.08 -1.41 5.93
C ASP A 39 -13.40 -0.14 5.40
N THR A 40 -14.08 0.58 4.52
CA THR A 40 -13.55 1.83 3.98
C THR A 40 -13.34 2.87 5.08
N ASP A 41 -14.31 3.04 5.95
CA ASP A 41 -14.20 4.01 7.06
C ASP A 41 -13.08 3.64 8.01
N ARG A 42 -12.95 2.35 8.31
CA ARG A 42 -11.88 1.86 9.17
C ARG A 42 -10.50 2.11 8.55
N LEU A 43 -10.35 1.82 7.27
CA LEU A 43 -9.10 2.06 6.55
C LEU A 43 -8.76 3.56 6.50
N LYS A 44 -9.74 4.40 6.26
CA LYS A 44 -9.54 5.86 6.27
C LYS A 44 -8.99 6.33 7.62
N VAL A 45 -9.55 5.84 8.71
CA VAL A 45 -9.09 6.19 10.06
C VAL A 45 -7.66 5.72 10.27
N ILE A 46 -7.38 4.47 9.94
CA ILE A 46 -6.05 3.88 10.10
C ILE A 46 -5.00 4.70 9.32
N LEU A 47 -5.28 5.01 8.08
CA LEU A 47 -4.36 5.75 7.23
C LEU A 47 -4.20 7.20 7.68
N HIS A 48 -5.30 7.84 8.08
CA HIS A 48 -5.26 9.20 8.59
C HIS A 48 -4.40 9.31 9.86
N GLU A 49 -4.58 8.39 10.79
CA GLU A 49 -3.78 8.36 12.03
C GLU A 49 -2.30 8.11 11.76
N ALA A 50 -1.99 7.41 10.67
CA ALA A 50 -0.60 7.20 10.24
C ALA A 50 -0.01 8.40 9.49
N GLY A 51 -0.80 9.44 9.23
CA GLY A 51 -0.34 10.63 8.53
C GLY A 51 -0.49 10.57 7.01
N PHE A 52 -1.27 9.63 6.49
CA PHE A 52 -1.48 9.45 5.05
C PHE A 52 -2.75 10.14 4.57
N VAL A 53 -2.70 10.62 3.35
CA VAL A 53 -3.89 11.13 2.64
C VAL A 53 -4.48 9.99 1.83
N SER A 54 -5.79 9.79 1.89
CA SER A 54 -6.46 8.74 1.15
C SER A 54 -7.65 9.24 0.36
N GLU A 55 -7.92 8.57 -0.75
CA GLU A 55 -9.14 8.72 -1.55
C GLU A 55 -9.80 7.35 -1.67
N TRP A 56 -11.05 7.32 -2.04
CA TRP A 56 -11.86 6.11 -2.06
C TRP A 56 -12.54 5.92 -3.41
N ALA A 57 -12.49 4.69 -3.92
CA ALA A 57 -13.23 4.22 -5.09
C ALA A 57 -14.11 3.05 -4.69
N LYS A 58 -15.33 3.01 -5.17
CA LYS A 58 -16.35 2.00 -4.79
C LYS A 58 -16.37 0.78 -5.67
N SER A 59 -15.59 0.77 -6.73
CA SER A 59 -15.54 -0.33 -7.67
C SER A 59 -14.15 -0.49 -8.23
N ILE A 60 -13.88 -1.64 -8.83
CA ILE A 60 -12.59 -1.86 -9.50
C ILE A 60 -12.43 -0.90 -10.68
N THR A 61 -13.49 -0.66 -11.43
CA THR A 61 -13.44 0.28 -12.57
C THR A 61 -13.10 1.70 -12.11
N GLU A 62 -13.78 2.20 -11.07
CA GLU A 62 -13.45 3.51 -10.49
C GLU A 62 -12.01 3.53 -9.96
N GLY A 63 -11.60 2.45 -9.30
CA GLY A 63 -10.23 2.32 -8.78
C GLY A 63 -9.20 2.38 -9.89
N CYS A 64 -9.43 1.70 -10.99
CA CYS A 64 -8.55 1.73 -12.15
C CYS A 64 -8.46 3.12 -12.76
N GLU A 65 -9.58 3.81 -12.90
CA GLU A 65 -9.59 5.17 -13.43
C GLU A 65 -8.81 6.14 -12.52
N ALA A 66 -9.01 6.04 -11.22
CA ALA A 66 -8.26 6.85 -10.25
C ALA A 66 -6.76 6.51 -10.28
N ALA A 67 -6.42 5.23 -10.35
CA ALA A 67 -5.03 4.77 -10.34
C ALA A 67 -4.25 5.22 -11.58
N LYS A 68 -4.91 5.34 -12.72
CA LYS A 68 -4.28 5.82 -13.97
C LYS A 68 -3.71 7.23 -13.84
N SER A 69 -4.23 8.02 -12.92
CA SER A 69 -3.75 9.39 -12.71
C SER A 69 -2.29 9.44 -12.28
N GLY A 70 -1.77 8.35 -11.73
CA GLY A 70 -0.41 8.29 -11.20
C GLY A 70 -0.21 9.04 -9.89
N ARG A 71 -1.29 9.56 -9.29
CA ARG A 71 -1.21 10.32 -8.04
C ARG A 71 -1.00 9.45 -6.81
N PHE A 72 -1.29 8.17 -6.91
CA PHE A 72 -1.28 7.27 -5.75
C PHE A 72 -0.01 6.43 -5.73
N GLN A 73 0.54 6.25 -4.55
CA GLN A 73 1.71 5.41 -4.33
C GLN A 73 1.33 4.01 -3.86
N VAL A 74 0.21 3.89 -3.15
CA VAL A 74 -0.29 2.60 -2.67
C VAL A 74 -1.79 2.52 -2.90
N VAL A 75 -2.25 1.37 -3.35
CA VAL A 75 -3.66 1.05 -3.51
C VAL A 75 -4.00 -0.07 -2.53
N VAL A 76 -4.94 0.18 -1.63
CA VAL A 76 -5.46 -0.84 -0.72
C VAL A 76 -6.80 -1.30 -1.28
N SER A 77 -6.90 -2.55 -1.67
CA SER A 77 -8.06 -3.04 -2.42
C SER A 77 -8.66 -4.29 -1.81
N SER A 78 -9.98 -4.38 -1.87
CA SER A 78 -10.66 -5.66 -1.72
C SER A 78 -10.22 -6.58 -2.85
N PRO A 79 -10.07 -7.90 -2.60
CA PRO A 79 -9.61 -8.81 -3.65
C PRO A 79 -10.56 -8.94 -4.82
N ARG A 80 -11.86 -8.88 -4.56
CA ARG A 80 -12.89 -9.08 -5.57
C ARG A 80 -14.06 -8.17 -5.32
N MET A 81 -14.56 -7.57 -6.38
CA MET A 81 -15.73 -6.72 -6.37
C MET A 81 -16.65 -7.14 -7.53
N ARG A 82 -17.86 -6.56 -7.61
CA ARG A 82 -18.84 -6.91 -8.63
C ARG A 82 -18.29 -6.84 -10.05
N ASP A 83 -17.46 -5.83 -10.32
CA ASP A 83 -16.98 -5.52 -11.65
C ASP A 83 -15.58 -6.04 -11.94
N GLY A 84 -15.01 -6.82 -11.05
CA GLY A 84 -13.70 -7.44 -11.32
C GLY A 84 -12.85 -7.73 -10.11
N SER A 85 -11.61 -8.05 -10.40
CA SER A 85 -10.59 -8.44 -9.43
C SER A 85 -9.53 -7.35 -9.30
N TRP A 86 -8.89 -7.31 -8.15
CA TRP A 86 -7.75 -6.44 -7.88
C TRP A 86 -6.63 -6.56 -8.91
N ARG A 87 -6.56 -7.68 -9.62
CA ARG A 87 -5.53 -7.91 -10.64
C ARG A 87 -5.57 -6.89 -11.76
N ARG A 88 -6.72 -6.30 -12.02
CA ARG A 88 -6.84 -5.19 -12.97
C ARG A 88 -6.01 -3.99 -12.54
N LEU A 89 -5.86 -3.77 -11.24
CA LEU A 89 -5.02 -2.67 -10.72
C LEU A 89 -3.54 -2.93 -11.01
N THR A 90 -3.07 -4.14 -10.80
CA THR A 90 -1.67 -4.49 -11.12
C THR A 90 -1.42 -4.46 -12.63
N ASP A 91 -2.39 -4.87 -13.43
CA ASP A 91 -2.29 -4.78 -14.88
C ASP A 91 -2.12 -3.33 -15.35
N ILE A 92 -2.87 -2.41 -14.75
CA ILE A 92 -2.75 -0.98 -15.03
C ILE A 92 -1.39 -0.45 -14.60
N ALA A 93 -0.92 -0.83 -13.43
CA ALA A 93 0.40 -0.41 -12.96
C ALA A 93 1.49 -0.83 -13.96
N ASN A 94 1.41 -2.04 -14.45
CA ASN A 94 2.39 -2.58 -15.40
C ASN A 94 2.25 -1.94 -16.78
N HIS A 95 1.02 -1.80 -17.25
CA HIS A 95 0.76 -1.27 -18.60
C HIS A 95 1.19 0.19 -18.75
N TYR A 96 0.94 1.01 -17.74
CA TYR A 96 1.27 2.44 -17.77
C TYR A 96 2.57 2.78 -17.04
N ASP A 97 3.33 1.77 -16.64
CA ASP A 97 4.58 1.95 -15.87
C ASP A 97 4.37 2.87 -14.65
N LEU A 98 3.31 2.60 -13.92
CA LEU A 98 3.01 3.27 -12.66
C LEU A 98 3.60 2.45 -11.52
N GLY A 99 4.37 3.04 -10.68
CA GLY A 99 5.09 2.29 -9.64
C GLY A 99 4.30 2.01 -8.37
N PHE A 100 2.97 2.20 -8.37
CA PHE A 100 2.21 1.97 -7.14
C PHE A 100 2.19 0.49 -6.74
N GLU A 101 2.10 0.25 -5.44
CA GLU A 101 1.95 -1.09 -4.89
C GLU A 101 0.50 -1.36 -4.52
N VAL A 102 0.09 -2.62 -4.61
CA VAL A 102 -1.26 -3.04 -4.23
C VAL A 102 -1.19 -3.89 -2.97
N VAL A 103 -1.92 -3.47 -1.94
CA VAL A 103 -2.11 -4.22 -0.69
C VAL A 103 -3.57 -4.68 -0.67
N LEU A 104 -3.78 -5.96 -0.43
CA LEU A 104 -5.13 -6.50 -0.36
C LEU A 104 -5.66 -6.44 1.06
N TRP A 105 -6.95 -6.18 1.17
CA TRP A 105 -7.69 -6.10 2.43
C TRP A 105 -8.86 -7.06 2.34
N ALA A 106 -8.80 -8.16 3.08
CA ALA A 106 -9.78 -9.23 2.98
C ALA A 106 -10.19 -9.76 4.35
N ARG A 107 -11.45 -10.14 4.49
CA ARG A 107 -11.97 -10.75 5.73
C ARG A 107 -11.63 -12.22 5.82
N SER A 108 -11.45 -12.87 4.70
CA SER A 108 -11.18 -14.29 4.64
C SER A 108 -10.24 -14.55 3.46
N PHE A 109 -9.11 -15.16 3.76
CA PHE A 109 -8.09 -15.47 2.76
C PHE A 109 -7.39 -16.73 3.19
N ASP A 110 -7.52 -17.82 2.42
CA ASP A 110 -6.79 -19.02 2.75
C ASP A 110 -5.32 -18.92 2.28
N LEU A 111 -4.51 -19.86 2.72
CA LEU A 111 -3.08 -19.85 2.43
C LEU A 111 -2.79 -19.92 0.93
N LEU A 112 -3.57 -20.67 0.18
CA LEU A 112 -3.39 -20.80 -1.27
C LEU A 112 -3.71 -19.47 -1.97
N GLU A 113 -4.84 -18.85 -1.63
CA GLU A 113 -5.22 -17.55 -2.18
C GLU A 113 -4.18 -16.48 -1.86
N TRP A 114 -3.67 -16.49 -0.65
CA TRP A 114 -2.62 -15.56 -0.23
C TRP A 114 -1.36 -15.75 -1.07
N THR A 115 -0.91 -16.99 -1.19
CA THR A 115 0.29 -17.32 -1.98
C THR A 115 0.13 -16.89 -3.44
N GLU A 116 -1.02 -17.17 -4.04
CA GLU A 116 -1.32 -16.78 -5.41
C GLU A 116 -1.36 -15.25 -5.57
N ALA A 117 -1.93 -14.55 -4.61
CA ALA A 117 -2.00 -13.09 -4.66
C ALA A 117 -0.60 -12.46 -4.66
N LEU A 118 0.28 -12.93 -3.78
CA LEU A 118 1.66 -12.44 -3.73
C LEU A 118 2.40 -12.76 -5.04
N LYS A 119 2.19 -13.94 -5.59
CA LYS A 119 2.78 -14.36 -6.85
C LYS A 119 2.29 -13.50 -8.02
N ASP A 120 1.04 -13.08 -7.99
CA ASP A 120 0.43 -12.28 -9.04
C ASP A 120 0.68 -10.77 -8.88
N GLY A 121 1.47 -10.37 -7.90
CA GLY A 121 1.94 -9.00 -7.78
C GLY A 121 1.38 -8.18 -6.63
N ALA A 122 0.57 -8.76 -5.75
CA ALA A 122 0.18 -8.05 -4.53
C ALA A 122 1.40 -7.87 -3.63
N PHE A 123 1.54 -6.69 -3.06
CA PHE A 123 2.62 -6.42 -2.12
C PHE A 123 2.43 -7.18 -0.81
N ASP A 124 1.20 -7.18 -0.31
CA ASP A 124 0.85 -7.88 0.92
C ASP A 124 -0.65 -8.14 0.93
N VAL A 125 -1.06 -9.04 1.81
CA VAL A 125 -2.47 -9.34 2.07
C VAL A 125 -2.73 -9.13 3.55
N LEU A 126 -3.65 -8.23 3.88
CA LEU A 126 -4.04 -7.92 5.24
C LEU A 126 -5.40 -8.52 5.55
N ASP A 127 -5.49 -9.17 6.71
CA ASP A 127 -6.78 -9.56 7.28
C ASP A 127 -7.50 -8.29 7.74
N ALA A 128 -8.74 -8.12 7.33
CA ALA A 128 -9.56 -6.97 7.73
C ALA A 128 -9.78 -6.91 9.25
N MET A 129 -9.55 -8.01 9.94
CA MET A 129 -9.62 -8.07 11.40
C MET A 129 -8.26 -7.88 12.08
N CYS A 130 -7.20 -7.61 11.31
CA CYS A 130 -5.86 -7.44 11.89
C CYS A 130 -5.80 -6.18 12.75
N GLU A 131 -4.82 -6.18 13.63
CA GLU A 131 -4.56 -5.02 14.49
C GLU A 131 -4.04 -3.84 13.66
N GLN A 132 -4.43 -2.65 14.09
CA GLN A 132 -4.04 -1.41 13.44
C GLN A 132 -2.52 -1.27 13.20
N PRO A 133 -1.63 -1.57 14.17
CA PRO A 133 -0.20 -1.44 13.94
C PRO A 133 0.32 -2.29 12.78
N LYS A 134 -0.23 -3.48 12.60
CA LYS A 134 0.15 -4.36 11.50
C LYS A 134 -0.26 -3.79 10.15
N ALA A 135 -1.46 -3.24 10.07
CA ALA A 135 -1.94 -2.59 8.85
C ALA A 135 -1.08 -1.38 8.49
N VAL A 136 -0.75 -0.56 9.48
CA VAL A 136 0.11 0.61 9.28
C VAL A 136 1.50 0.20 8.81
N GLU A 137 2.09 -0.81 9.42
CA GLU A 137 3.41 -1.30 9.04
C GLU A 137 3.45 -1.79 7.60
N SER A 138 2.49 -2.61 7.21
CA SER A 138 2.41 -3.12 5.85
C SER A 138 2.25 -2.01 4.83
N THR A 139 1.38 -1.04 5.10
CA THR A 139 1.15 0.08 4.19
C THR A 139 2.38 0.98 4.07
N LYS A 140 3.13 1.18 5.15
CA LYS A 140 4.41 1.91 5.10
C LYS A 140 5.45 1.20 4.25
N ARG A 141 5.56 -0.11 4.37
CA ARG A 141 6.48 -0.90 3.54
C ARG A 141 6.10 -0.81 2.06
N ALA A 142 4.82 -0.89 1.77
CA ALA A 142 4.32 -0.75 0.41
C ALA A 142 4.64 0.64 -0.16
N LEU A 143 4.49 1.67 0.65
CA LEU A 143 4.83 3.03 0.26
C LEU A 143 6.31 3.15 -0.11
N TRP A 144 7.19 2.59 0.70
CA TRP A 144 8.63 2.61 0.40
C TRP A 144 8.96 1.83 -0.86
N ALA A 145 8.33 0.67 -1.06
CA ALA A 145 8.52 -0.10 -2.29
C ALA A 145 8.09 0.71 -3.52
N ALA A 146 6.98 1.44 -3.42
CA ALA A 146 6.50 2.29 -4.50
C ALA A 146 7.49 3.43 -4.80
N TYR A 147 8.06 4.06 -3.78
CA TYR A 147 9.07 5.10 -3.98
C TYR A 147 10.32 4.55 -4.67
N LEU A 148 10.76 3.36 -4.29
CA LEU A 148 11.91 2.72 -4.92
C LEU A 148 11.68 2.42 -6.40
N LYS A 149 10.41 2.23 -6.79
CA LYS A 149 10.03 2.07 -8.20
C LYS A 149 9.77 3.38 -8.93
N GLY A 150 9.94 4.52 -8.25
CA GLY A 150 9.76 5.82 -8.86
C GLY A 150 8.33 6.36 -8.87
N ALA A 151 7.46 5.84 -8.02
CA ALA A 151 6.08 6.31 -7.92
C ALA A 151 5.91 7.57 -7.06
N GLY A 152 6.95 7.96 -6.32
CA GLY A 152 6.89 9.13 -5.45
C GLY A 152 6.75 10.42 -6.24
N PRO A 153 6.07 11.43 -5.66
CA PRO A 153 5.83 12.71 -6.34
C PRO A 153 7.10 13.39 -6.84
N ASP A 154 8.16 13.39 -6.03
CA ASP A 154 9.41 14.05 -6.36
C ASP A 154 10.13 13.36 -7.51
N GLN A 155 10.05 12.05 -7.58
CA GLN A 155 10.67 11.28 -8.66
C GLN A 155 9.95 11.47 -9.99
N ARG A 156 8.64 11.68 -9.96
CA ARG A 156 7.86 12.02 -11.16
C ARG A 156 8.24 13.39 -11.71
N ALA A 157 8.41 14.34 -10.83
CA ALA A 157 8.86 15.68 -11.21
C ALA A 157 10.26 15.65 -11.84
N ALA A 158 11.13 14.77 -11.35
CA ALA A 158 12.48 14.60 -11.86
C ALA A 158 12.56 13.81 -13.17
N ASN A 159 11.50 13.10 -13.56
CA ASN A 159 11.44 12.30 -14.77
C ASN A 159 10.21 12.66 -15.61
N PRO A 160 10.31 13.71 -16.45
CA PRO A 160 9.17 14.18 -17.25
C PRO A 160 8.65 13.15 -18.25
N GLN A 161 9.49 12.24 -18.72
CA GLN A 161 9.06 11.17 -19.64
C GLN A 161 8.08 10.21 -18.97
N ARG A 162 8.24 9.99 -17.68
CA ARG A 162 7.37 9.12 -16.90
C ARG A 162 6.05 9.79 -16.56
N ALA A 163 6.06 11.11 -16.42
CA ALA A 163 4.87 11.90 -16.14
C ALA A 163 3.99 12.11 -17.37
N ALA A 164 4.56 11.96 -18.54
CA ALA A 164 3.84 12.08 -19.81
C ALA A 164 3.15 10.76 -20.17
#